data_ff762a450e1ce8504116a0eaa84d48c9
#
_entry.id   ff762a450e1ce8504116a0eaa84d48c9
#
_cell.length_a   1.000
_cell.length_b   1.000
_cell.length_c   1.000
_cell.angle_alpha   90.00
_cell.angle_beta   90.00
_cell.angle_gamma   90.00
#
_symmetry.space_group_name_H-M   'P 1'
#
loop_
_entity.id
_entity.type
_entity.pdbx_description
1 polymer ?
#
loop_
_entity_poly.entity_id
_entity_poly.type
_entity_poly.pdbx_seq_one_letter_code
_entity_poly.pdbx_strand_id
1 'polypeptide(L)'
;MKKVLLYIFIFICTLFFNIWVYADTTLELKEPVIVFDKIAHYGLQGYTVAKDKLFVVLEGYDDTKSIIKVFDLNTYKEILSYEYGSLGHANDVTYNSKNNKIYVIASSGSDKVFIFNGDTFKYEKTIRIGLPVRSITYIEDYDRYAVRLIGTGYLYKNDFTLVSKFPFIVGMNLSSEVGRQGWTYYKGLIYYANWSWVSQGGTGTNALFIYDLDGNKYTSIYTDESIGEIEGVDFYNNKMILGFNGYDKKIKFYVSDIPSVEKETKNQEIIKKEAVIVKKKNYEVYIIIGIVSILVIIILVIILRHKKKVIK
;
A
#
# COMPACT_ATOMS: atom_id res chain seq x y z
N MET A 1 43.52 16.10 -25.93
CA MET A 1 42.56 16.70 -24.99
C MET A 1 41.09 16.63 -25.45
N LYS A 2 40.68 17.16 -26.62
CA LYS A 2 39.26 17.17 -27.07
C LYS A 2 38.62 15.76 -27.14
N LYS A 3 39.32 14.73 -27.62
CA LYS A 3 38.79 13.35 -27.66
C LYS A 3 38.58 12.72 -26.30
N VAL A 4 39.45 13.00 -25.31
CA VAL A 4 39.33 12.48 -23.94
C VAL A 4 38.14 13.13 -23.24
N LEU A 5 37.92 14.42 -23.42
CA LEU A 5 36.74 15.11 -22.89
C LEU A 5 35.42 14.57 -23.48
N LEU A 6 35.40 14.20 -24.75
CA LEU A 6 34.23 13.59 -25.39
C LEU A 6 33.92 12.20 -24.81
N TYR A 7 34.94 11.37 -24.57
CA TYR A 7 34.71 10.06 -23.92
C TYR A 7 34.26 10.16 -22.48
N ILE A 8 34.79 11.14 -21.73
CA ILE A 8 34.31 11.41 -20.36
C ILE A 8 32.85 11.88 -20.39
N PHE A 9 32.49 12.76 -21.32
CA PHE A 9 31.11 13.25 -21.45
C PHE A 9 30.14 12.11 -21.83
N ILE A 10 30.53 11.26 -22.80
CA ILE A 10 29.71 10.09 -23.18
C ILE A 10 29.56 9.12 -22.01
N PHE A 11 30.63 8.87 -21.24
CA PHE A 11 30.59 8.01 -20.06
C PHE A 11 29.71 8.58 -18.95
N ILE A 12 29.76 9.89 -18.73
CA ILE A 12 28.87 10.57 -17.79
C ILE A 12 27.42 10.49 -18.27
N CYS A 13 27.15 10.76 -19.55
CA CYS A 13 25.81 10.62 -20.11
C CYS A 13 25.28 9.18 -19.98
N THR A 14 26.09 8.16 -20.25
CA THR A 14 25.68 6.76 -20.09
C THR A 14 25.44 6.37 -18.63
N LEU A 15 26.13 6.97 -17.66
CA LEU A 15 25.84 6.80 -16.23
C LEU A 15 24.50 7.44 -15.83
N PHE A 16 24.14 8.58 -16.39
CA PHE A 16 22.86 9.25 -16.12
C PHE A 16 21.67 8.62 -16.88
N PHE A 17 21.87 7.99 -18.02
CA PHE A 17 20.79 7.33 -18.77
C PHE A 17 20.33 5.99 -18.15
N ASN A 18 21.04 5.46 -17.18
CA ASN A 18 20.61 4.26 -16.43
C ASN A 18 19.85 4.56 -15.13
N ILE A 19 19.45 5.81 -14.88
CA ILE A 19 18.46 6.13 -13.88
C ILE A 19 17.12 5.80 -14.51
N TRP A 20 16.70 4.53 -14.37
CA TRP A 20 15.31 4.15 -14.63
C TRP A 20 14.47 4.92 -13.62
N VAL A 21 13.82 5.96 -14.09
CA VAL A 21 12.72 6.58 -13.36
C VAL A 21 11.62 5.51 -13.35
N TYR A 22 11.43 4.85 -12.23
CA TYR A 22 10.21 4.10 -11.99
C TYR A 22 9.09 5.14 -12.05
N ALA A 23 8.37 5.13 -13.14
CA ALA A 23 7.17 5.95 -13.24
C ALA A 23 6.15 5.32 -12.29
N ASP A 24 6.04 5.87 -11.10
CA ASP A 24 4.95 5.57 -10.20
C ASP A 24 3.65 5.81 -10.97
N THR A 25 2.82 4.77 -11.07
CA THR A 25 1.56 4.88 -11.80
C THR A 25 0.62 5.72 -10.97
N THR A 26 0.24 6.88 -11.47
CA THR A 26 -0.82 7.70 -10.85
C THR A 26 -2.15 7.30 -11.45
N LEU A 27 -3.09 6.92 -10.59
CA LEU A 27 -4.45 6.61 -10.97
C LEU A 27 -5.28 7.89 -11.02
N GLU A 28 -5.76 8.24 -12.19
CA GLU A 28 -6.69 9.34 -12.36
C GLU A 28 -8.10 8.88 -11.98
N LEU A 29 -8.65 9.44 -10.91
CA LEU A 29 -10.00 9.18 -10.46
C LEU A 29 -10.95 10.20 -11.10
N LYS A 30 -11.99 9.67 -11.73
CA LYS A 30 -13.10 10.50 -12.28
C LYS A 30 -14.03 10.97 -11.15
N GLU A 31 -15.29 11.22 -11.47
CA GLU A 31 -16.29 11.57 -10.48
C GLU A 31 -16.62 10.39 -9.55
N PRO A 32 -16.84 10.63 -8.24
CA PRO A 32 -17.26 9.58 -7.33
C PRO A 32 -18.69 9.11 -7.67
N VAL A 33 -18.91 7.80 -7.57
CA VAL A 33 -20.20 7.17 -7.86
C VAL A 33 -21.13 7.13 -6.65
N ILE A 34 -20.58 7.15 -5.43
CA ILE A 34 -21.30 7.25 -4.17
C ILE A 34 -20.68 8.38 -3.36
N VAL A 35 -21.51 9.33 -2.92
CA VAL A 35 -21.10 10.44 -2.05
C VAL A 35 -22.16 10.65 -0.98
N PHE A 36 -21.73 10.77 0.26
CA PHE A 36 -22.60 11.18 1.36
C PHE A 36 -21.81 11.94 2.42
N ASP A 37 -22.51 12.76 3.19
CA ASP A 37 -21.89 13.57 4.24
C ASP A 37 -21.40 12.68 5.40
N LYS A 38 -20.26 13.00 5.98
CA LYS A 38 -19.84 12.42 7.25
C LYS A 38 -20.87 12.76 8.31
N ILE A 39 -21.34 11.75 9.02
CA ILE A 39 -22.26 11.91 10.14
C ILE A 39 -21.45 12.30 11.37
N ALA A 40 -21.46 13.59 11.70
CA ALA A 40 -20.75 14.13 12.88
C ALA A 40 -19.32 13.62 13.04
N HIS A 41 -19.08 12.69 13.95
CA HIS A 41 -17.76 12.13 14.27
C HIS A 41 -17.47 10.77 13.60
N TYR A 42 -18.36 10.31 12.70
CA TYR A 42 -18.20 9.01 12.02
C TYR A 42 -17.38 9.13 10.75
N GLY A 43 -16.30 8.36 10.67
CA GLY A 43 -15.49 8.19 9.48
C GLY A 43 -15.71 6.84 8.81
N LEU A 44 -15.40 6.72 7.53
CA LEU A 44 -15.25 5.44 6.85
C LEU A 44 -14.08 4.70 7.49
N GLN A 45 -14.27 3.43 7.83
CA GLN A 45 -13.23 2.60 8.41
C GLN A 45 -12.96 1.35 7.57
N GLY A 46 -14.00 0.70 7.11
CA GLY A 46 -13.85 -0.47 6.26
C GLY A 46 -15.09 -0.70 5.41
N TYR A 47 -14.90 -1.42 4.33
CA TYR A 47 -15.99 -1.83 3.45
C TYR A 47 -15.61 -3.07 2.64
N THR A 48 -16.61 -3.75 2.10
CA THR A 48 -16.40 -4.87 1.18
C THR A 48 -17.56 -4.99 0.20
N VAL A 49 -17.27 -5.56 -0.96
CA VAL A 49 -18.27 -5.93 -1.93
C VAL A 49 -18.80 -7.33 -1.63
N ALA A 50 -20.08 -7.42 -1.30
CA ALA A 50 -20.78 -8.68 -1.13
C ALA A 50 -21.79 -8.84 -2.27
N LYS A 51 -21.46 -9.69 -3.26
CA LYS A 51 -22.21 -9.85 -4.51
C LYS A 51 -22.27 -8.53 -5.30
N ASP A 52 -23.44 -7.92 -5.40
CA ASP A 52 -23.70 -6.63 -6.06
C ASP A 52 -24.00 -5.50 -5.05
N LYS A 53 -23.58 -5.68 -3.80
CA LYS A 53 -23.78 -4.72 -2.72
C LYS A 53 -22.45 -4.29 -2.11
N LEU A 54 -22.36 -3.02 -1.80
CA LEU A 54 -21.26 -2.45 -1.03
C LEU A 54 -21.68 -2.33 0.44
N PHE A 55 -21.09 -3.16 1.30
CA PHE A 55 -21.26 -3.11 2.75
C PHE A 55 -20.20 -2.17 3.32
N VAL A 56 -20.63 -1.14 4.02
CA VAL A 56 -19.79 -0.05 4.55
C VAL A 56 -19.94 0.04 6.05
N VAL A 57 -18.82 0.17 6.74
CA VAL A 57 -18.76 0.42 8.18
C VAL A 57 -18.21 1.81 8.43
N LEU A 58 -18.97 2.61 9.15
CA LEU A 58 -18.57 3.90 9.68
C LEU A 58 -18.40 3.75 11.19
N GLU A 59 -17.30 4.24 11.71
CA GLU A 59 -17.04 4.21 13.14
C GLU A 59 -16.89 5.61 13.74
N GLY A 60 -17.45 5.81 14.92
CA GLY A 60 -17.27 7.05 15.68
C GLY A 60 -15.87 7.13 16.30
N TYR A 61 -15.34 8.32 16.47
CA TYR A 61 -14.01 8.54 17.07
C TYR A 61 -13.87 8.02 18.51
N ASP A 62 -14.97 7.78 19.19
CA ASP A 62 -15.00 7.24 20.55
C ASP A 62 -15.14 5.72 20.60
N ASP A 63 -15.19 5.05 19.44
CA ASP A 63 -15.37 3.61 19.27
C ASP A 63 -16.60 3.05 20.01
N THR A 64 -17.61 3.89 20.29
CA THR A 64 -18.80 3.48 21.08
C THR A 64 -19.94 2.96 20.22
N LYS A 65 -20.02 3.43 18.98
CA LYS A 65 -21.07 3.07 18.03
C LYS A 65 -20.50 3.01 16.61
N SER A 66 -21.08 2.12 15.83
CA SER A 66 -20.84 1.99 14.39
C SER A 66 -22.11 2.25 13.61
N ILE A 67 -22.00 2.74 12.40
CA ILE A 67 -23.10 2.83 11.44
C ILE A 67 -22.80 1.90 10.28
N ILE A 68 -23.73 0.99 10.01
CA ILE A 68 -23.67 0.13 8.84
C ILE A 68 -24.50 0.78 7.75
N LYS A 69 -23.91 0.91 6.56
CA LYS A 69 -24.58 1.31 5.33
C LYS A 69 -24.39 0.28 4.26
N VAL A 70 -25.42 0.05 3.46
CA VAL A 70 -25.36 -0.83 2.30
C VAL A 70 -25.85 -0.11 1.07
N PHE A 71 -25.07 -0.17 0.00
CA PHE A 71 -25.40 0.43 -1.28
C PHE A 71 -25.55 -0.66 -2.34
N ASP A 72 -26.51 -0.49 -3.22
CA ASP A 72 -26.63 -1.30 -4.43
C ASP A 72 -25.65 -0.81 -5.49
N LEU A 73 -24.74 -1.66 -5.95
CA LEU A 73 -23.69 -1.27 -6.91
C LEU A 73 -24.17 -1.16 -8.36
N ASN A 74 -25.38 -1.58 -8.67
CA ASN A 74 -25.98 -1.38 -9.99
C ASN A 74 -26.62 0.02 -10.12
N THR A 75 -27.08 0.57 -8.98
CA THR A 75 -27.76 1.87 -8.93
C THR A 75 -27.03 2.93 -8.12
N TYR A 76 -26.02 2.54 -7.37
CA TYR A 76 -25.26 3.34 -6.40
C TYR A 76 -26.12 3.99 -5.31
N LYS A 77 -27.31 3.46 -5.06
CA LYS A 77 -28.24 3.97 -4.04
C LYS A 77 -28.07 3.22 -2.71
N GLU A 78 -28.20 3.96 -1.62
CA GLU A 78 -28.34 3.38 -0.30
C GLU A 78 -29.63 2.56 -0.21
N ILE A 79 -29.52 1.31 0.24
CA ILE A 79 -30.66 0.39 0.40
C ILE A 79 -30.88 0.00 1.86
N LEU A 80 -29.87 0.22 2.73
CA LEU A 80 -29.96 -0.09 4.15
C LEU A 80 -29.02 0.84 4.92
N SER A 81 -29.50 1.35 6.07
CA SER A 81 -28.66 2.04 7.04
C SER A 81 -29.20 1.80 8.46
N TYR A 82 -28.31 1.50 9.41
CA TYR A 82 -28.69 1.33 10.81
C TYR A 82 -27.50 1.54 11.73
N GLU A 83 -27.77 1.95 12.97
CA GLU A 83 -26.78 1.96 14.03
C GLU A 83 -26.55 0.55 14.55
N TYR A 84 -25.30 0.24 14.84
CA TYR A 84 -24.87 -0.96 15.55
C TYR A 84 -24.09 -0.54 16.80
N GLY A 85 -23.98 -1.43 17.80
CA GLY A 85 -23.04 -1.22 18.91
C GLY A 85 -21.59 -1.16 18.41
N SER A 86 -20.66 -0.84 19.27
CA SER A 86 -19.26 -0.71 18.89
C SER A 86 -18.72 -1.95 18.20
N LEU A 87 -18.18 -1.77 17.00
CA LEU A 87 -17.37 -2.75 16.29
C LEU A 87 -15.86 -2.57 16.57
N GLY A 88 -15.51 -1.67 17.50
CA GLY A 88 -14.16 -1.16 17.68
C GLY A 88 -13.83 -0.24 16.51
N HIS A 89 -12.55 -0.10 16.16
CA HIS A 89 -12.15 0.76 15.04
C HIS A 89 -12.60 0.23 13.66
N ALA A 90 -13.11 -1.02 13.59
CA ALA A 90 -13.64 -1.66 12.36
C ALA A 90 -12.77 -1.48 11.10
N ASN A 91 -11.47 -1.49 11.26
CA ASN A 91 -10.45 -1.02 10.31
C ASN A 91 -10.44 -1.75 8.96
N ASP A 92 -11.08 -2.91 8.86
CA ASP A 92 -11.16 -3.66 7.60
C ASP A 92 -12.32 -4.64 7.60
N VAL A 93 -12.80 -4.93 6.40
CA VAL A 93 -13.96 -5.79 6.16
C VAL A 93 -13.70 -6.67 4.96
N THR A 94 -14.09 -7.95 5.04
CA THR A 94 -14.02 -8.85 3.90
C THR A 94 -15.27 -9.70 3.77
N TYR A 95 -15.64 -10.03 2.55
CA TYR A 95 -16.73 -10.93 2.23
C TYR A 95 -16.20 -12.31 1.83
N ASN A 96 -16.72 -13.37 2.44
CA ASN A 96 -16.48 -14.75 2.01
C ASN A 96 -17.65 -15.22 1.17
N SER A 97 -17.42 -15.36 -0.12
CA SER A 97 -18.41 -15.76 -1.11
C SER A 97 -18.92 -17.20 -0.93
N LYS A 98 -18.09 -18.10 -0.37
CA LYS A 98 -18.46 -19.51 -0.18
C LYS A 98 -19.45 -19.74 0.94
N ASN A 99 -19.30 -19.02 2.05
CA ASN A 99 -20.21 -19.17 3.20
C ASN A 99 -21.21 -18.03 3.34
N ASN A 100 -21.14 -17.05 2.43
CA ASN A 100 -22.01 -15.88 2.38
C ASN A 100 -22.01 -15.06 3.68
N LYS A 101 -20.78 -14.78 4.19
CA LYS A 101 -20.59 -14.02 5.42
C LYS A 101 -19.65 -12.84 5.19
N ILE A 102 -19.91 -11.76 5.92
CA ILE A 102 -19.06 -10.58 5.99
C ILE A 102 -18.34 -10.60 7.33
N TYR A 103 -17.04 -10.37 7.30
CA TYR A 103 -16.16 -10.39 8.47
C TYR A 103 -15.58 -8.99 8.68
N VAL A 104 -15.86 -8.40 9.85
CA VAL A 104 -15.37 -7.09 10.26
C VAL A 104 -14.39 -7.27 11.40
N ILE A 105 -13.18 -6.76 11.27
CA ILE A 105 -12.19 -6.81 12.35
C ILE A 105 -12.35 -5.62 13.29
N ALA A 106 -12.24 -5.85 14.60
CA ALA A 106 -12.33 -4.77 15.59
C ALA A 106 -11.12 -3.81 15.55
N SER A 107 -9.94 -4.28 15.09
CA SER A 107 -8.68 -3.50 15.10
C SER A 107 -8.25 -2.99 16.50
N SER A 108 -7.31 -2.03 16.52
CA SER A 108 -6.87 -1.34 17.75
C SER A 108 -6.45 -2.26 18.90
N GLY A 109 -5.75 -3.36 18.60
CA GLY A 109 -5.27 -4.31 19.61
C GLY A 109 -6.28 -5.39 19.98
N SER A 110 -7.43 -5.47 19.31
CA SER A 110 -8.44 -6.49 19.52
C SER A 110 -8.22 -7.70 18.61
N ASP A 111 -8.58 -8.88 19.12
CA ASP A 111 -8.62 -10.14 18.39
C ASP A 111 -10.04 -10.52 17.92
N LYS A 112 -11.01 -9.61 18.09
CA LYS A 112 -12.41 -9.85 17.73
C LYS A 112 -12.64 -9.68 16.24
N VAL A 113 -13.43 -10.61 15.69
CA VAL A 113 -13.98 -10.54 14.35
C VAL A 113 -15.49 -10.67 14.45
N PHE A 114 -16.21 -9.67 13.99
CA PHE A 114 -17.66 -9.64 13.94
C PHE A 114 -18.14 -10.24 12.61
N ILE A 115 -19.14 -11.10 12.67
CA ILE A 115 -19.65 -11.80 11.49
C ILE A 115 -21.07 -11.34 11.22
N PHE A 116 -21.29 -10.91 9.98
CA PHE A 116 -22.58 -10.50 9.45
C PHE A 116 -23.03 -11.45 8.35
N ASN A 117 -24.32 -11.57 8.16
CA ASN A 117 -24.90 -12.33 7.05
C ASN A 117 -24.80 -11.55 5.75
N GLY A 118 -24.36 -12.18 4.67
CA GLY A 118 -24.14 -11.54 3.37
C GLY A 118 -25.39 -11.17 2.58
N ASP A 119 -26.58 -11.66 2.96
CA ASP A 119 -27.85 -11.31 2.32
C ASP A 119 -28.64 -10.26 3.12
N THR A 120 -28.72 -10.47 4.44
CA THR A 120 -29.51 -9.60 5.32
C THR A 120 -28.71 -8.47 5.90
N PHE A 121 -27.38 -8.53 5.82
CA PHE A 121 -26.43 -7.58 6.40
C PHE A 121 -26.58 -7.42 7.93
N LYS A 122 -27.18 -8.40 8.59
CA LYS A 122 -27.38 -8.41 10.06
C LYS A 122 -26.26 -9.15 10.72
N TYR A 123 -25.90 -8.66 11.91
CA TYR A 123 -24.95 -9.31 12.80
C TYR A 123 -25.42 -10.71 13.19
N GLU A 124 -24.51 -11.66 13.23
CA GLU A 124 -24.79 -13.04 13.64
C GLU A 124 -24.02 -13.41 14.92
N LYS A 125 -22.72 -13.17 14.95
CA LYS A 125 -21.87 -13.52 16.09
C LYS A 125 -20.51 -12.81 16.04
N THR A 126 -19.80 -12.88 17.16
CA THR A 126 -18.39 -12.50 17.28
C THR A 126 -17.55 -13.73 17.57
N ILE A 127 -16.39 -13.81 16.92
CA ILE A 127 -15.37 -14.81 17.22
C ILE A 127 -14.08 -14.11 17.67
N ARG A 128 -13.16 -14.90 18.27
CA ARG A 128 -11.81 -14.45 18.62
C ARG A 128 -10.80 -15.29 17.87
N ILE A 129 -9.81 -14.64 17.27
CA ILE A 129 -8.79 -15.33 16.49
C ILE A 129 -7.43 -15.40 17.18
N GLY A 130 -7.37 -14.93 18.43
CA GLY A 130 -6.20 -15.06 19.30
C GLY A 130 -5.04 -14.11 18.99
N LEU A 131 -5.17 -13.23 18.00
CA LEU A 131 -4.17 -12.22 17.64
C LEU A 131 -4.85 -10.88 17.40
N PRO A 132 -4.29 -9.77 17.91
CA PRO A 132 -4.76 -8.43 17.58
C PRO A 132 -4.42 -8.13 16.10
N VAL A 133 -5.44 -8.04 15.25
CA VAL A 133 -5.26 -7.88 13.80
C VAL A 133 -5.73 -6.52 13.32
N ARG A 134 -5.16 -6.08 12.19
CA ARG A 134 -5.42 -4.76 11.62
C ARG A 134 -6.12 -4.81 10.28
N SER A 135 -5.96 -5.90 9.53
CA SER A 135 -6.64 -6.08 8.25
C SER A 135 -6.95 -7.56 8.02
N ILE A 136 -8.00 -7.83 7.25
CA ILE A 136 -8.45 -9.16 6.89
C ILE A 136 -8.92 -9.18 5.44
N THR A 137 -8.53 -10.21 4.69
CA THR A 137 -9.11 -10.49 3.38
C THR A 137 -9.38 -11.97 3.19
N TYR A 138 -10.46 -12.28 2.51
CA TYR A 138 -10.75 -13.65 2.08
C TYR A 138 -10.04 -13.94 0.77
N ILE A 139 -9.29 -15.05 0.75
CA ILE A 139 -8.59 -15.56 -0.43
C ILE A 139 -9.44 -16.65 -1.05
N GLU A 140 -10.21 -16.30 -2.06
CA GLU A 140 -11.20 -17.17 -2.69
C GLU A 140 -10.56 -18.42 -3.30
N ASP A 141 -9.41 -18.28 -3.96
CA ASP A 141 -8.70 -19.36 -4.65
C ASP A 141 -8.26 -20.49 -3.70
N TYR A 142 -8.00 -20.17 -2.46
CA TYR A 142 -7.52 -21.13 -1.45
C TYR A 142 -8.53 -21.42 -0.34
N ASP A 143 -9.66 -20.73 -0.35
CA ASP A 143 -10.67 -20.83 0.72
C ASP A 143 -10.07 -20.57 2.11
N ARG A 144 -9.41 -19.41 2.24
CA ARG A 144 -8.65 -19.02 3.43
C ARG A 144 -8.79 -17.53 3.71
N TYR A 145 -8.37 -17.13 4.90
CA TYR A 145 -8.23 -15.72 5.25
C TYR A 145 -6.75 -15.35 5.37
N ALA A 146 -6.38 -14.25 4.75
CA ALA A 146 -5.15 -13.55 5.12
C ALA A 146 -5.49 -12.45 6.11
N VAL A 147 -4.70 -12.39 7.18
CA VAL A 147 -4.87 -11.43 8.26
C VAL A 147 -3.54 -10.73 8.48
N ARG A 148 -3.55 -9.43 8.68
CA ARG A 148 -2.35 -8.64 8.88
C ARG A 148 -2.23 -8.14 10.32
N LEU A 149 -1.06 -8.34 10.89
CA LEU A 149 -0.51 -7.59 12.02
C LEU A 149 0.71 -6.82 11.50
N ILE A 150 1.15 -5.80 12.20
CA ILE A 150 2.28 -4.95 11.79
C ILE A 150 3.45 -5.81 11.28
N GLY A 151 3.83 -5.64 10.00
CA GLY A 151 4.97 -6.31 9.37
C GLY A 151 4.83 -7.81 9.13
N THR A 152 3.71 -8.43 9.46
CA THR A 152 3.50 -9.88 9.32
C THR A 152 2.09 -10.17 8.81
N GLY A 153 2.01 -10.99 7.76
CA GLY A 153 0.78 -11.63 7.30
C GLY A 153 0.62 -13.01 7.91
N TYR A 154 -0.60 -13.38 8.19
CA TYR A 154 -0.99 -14.68 8.74
C TYR A 154 -2.05 -15.30 7.85
N LEU A 155 -1.89 -16.56 7.50
CA LEU A 155 -2.86 -17.31 6.71
C LEU A 155 -3.65 -18.23 7.64
N TYR A 156 -4.98 -18.14 7.57
CA TYR A 156 -5.92 -18.94 8.36
C TYR A 156 -6.83 -19.77 7.47
N LYS A 157 -7.24 -20.94 7.98
CA LYS A 157 -8.37 -21.70 7.43
C LYS A 157 -9.70 -20.98 7.70
N ASN A 158 -10.79 -21.47 7.12
CA ASN A 158 -12.13 -20.95 7.37
C ASN A 158 -12.62 -21.02 8.83
N ASP A 159 -12.06 -21.93 9.60
CA ASP A 159 -12.32 -22.06 11.04
C ASP A 159 -11.41 -21.18 11.91
N PHE A 160 -10.61 -20.32 11.27
CA PHE A 160 -9.58 -19.49 11.89
C PHE A 160 -8.46 -20.28 12.58
N THR A 161 -8.20 -21.51 12.16
CA THR A 161 -6.97 -22.23 12.52
C THR A 161 -5.81 -21.66 11.72
N LEU A 162 -4.73 -21.25 12.40
CA LEU A 162 -3.53 -20.72 11.77
C LEU A 162 -2.85 -21.78 10.89
N VAL A 163 -2.53 -21.41 9.64
CA VAL A 163 -1.82 -22.27 8.68
C VAL A 163 -0.36 -21.89 8.59
N SER A 164 -0.07 -20.63 8.34
CA SER A 164 1.30 -20.13 8.14
C SER A 164 1.40 -18.64 8.43
N LYS A 165 2.65 -18.17 8.48
CA LYS A 165 3.00 -16.75 8.54
C LYS A 165 3.86 -16.42 7.33
N PHE A 166 3.74 -15.20 6.83
CA PHE A 166 4.58 -14.67 5.77
C PHE A 166 5.02 -13.24 6.11
N PRO A 167 6.24 -12.85 5.69
CA PRO A 167 6.67 -11.47 5.88
C PRO A 167 5.83 -10.55 5.01
N PHE A 168 5.35 -9.46 5.60
CA PHE A 168 4.64 -8.42 4.87
C PHE A 168 5.49 -7.15 4.94
N ILE A 169 6.30 -6.96 3.91
CA ILE A 169 7.21 -5.82 3.83
C ILE A 169 6.43 -4.65 3.23
N VAL A 170 5.95 -3.76 4.09
CA VAL A 170 5.44 -2.46 3.62
C VAL A 170 6.63 -1.73 3.00
N GLY A 171 6.62 -1.64 1.67
CA GLY A 171 7.73 -1.03 0.94
C GLY A 171 7.84 0.46 1.24
N MET A 172 9.06 0.90 1.40
CA MET A 172 9.63 2.19 1.76
C MET A 172 9.80 2.44 3.26
N ASN A 173 10.84 3.24 3.57
CA ASN A 173 11.22 3.77 4.89
C ASN A 173 10.10 4.65 5.50
N LEU A 174 8.90 4.10 5.58
CA LEU A 174 7.79 4.78 6.17
C LEU A 174 7.90 4.62 7.68
N SER A 175 7.90 5.73 8.39
CA SER A 175 7.89 5.77 9.84
C SER A 175 6.79 4.84 10.39
N SER A 176 6.92 4.38 11.62
CA SER A 176 6.04 3.41 12.30
C SER A 176 4.54 3.74 12.28
N GLU A 177 4.16 4.90 11.76
CA GLU A 177 2.81 5.43 11.73
C GLU A 177 2.07 5.22 10.40
N VAL A 178 2.74 4.66 9.42
CA VAL A 178 2.23 4.58 8.06
C VAL A 178 1.33 3.37 7.86
N GLY A 179 0.19 3.63 7.23
CA GLY A 179 -0.62 2.64 6.56
C GLY A 179 -1.33 1.66 7.49
N ARG A 180 -2.45 2.06 8.03
CA ARG A 180 -3.30 1.20 8.86
C ARG A 180 -4.59 0.80 8.16
N GLN A 181 -4.69 1.03 6.85
CA GLN A 181 -5.92 0.85 6.09
C GLN A 181 -6.17 -0.61 5.66
N GLY A 182 -7.31 -0.84 5.03
CA GLY A 182 -7.73 -2.17 4.61
C GLY A 182 -6.91 -2.76 3.47
N TRP A 183 -7.00 -4.05 3.31
CA TRP A 183 -6.45 -4.76 2.17
C TRP A 183 -7.45 -5.76 1.57
N THR A 184 -7.35 -6.04 0.29
CA THR A 184 -8.24 -6.96 -0.40
C THR A 184 -7.46 -7.87 -1.34
N TYR A 185 -7.86 -9.14 -1.36
CA TYR A 185 -7.37 -10.11 -2.33
C TYR A 185 -8.18 -10.05 -3.62
N TYR A 186 -7.48 -10.00 -4.74
CA TYR A 186 -8.11 -10.07 -6.05
C TYR A 186 -7.17 -10.71 -7.08
N LYS A 187 -7.62 -11.80 -7.73
CA LYS A 187 -6.91 -12.49 -8.82
C LYS A 187 -5.42 -12.76 -8.53
N GLY A 188 -5.14 -13.40 -7.41
CA GLY A 188 -3.78 -13.81 -7.03
C GLY A 188 -2.95 -12.75 -6.32
N LEU A 189 -3.47 -11.53 -6.16
CA LEU A 189 -2.76 -10.40 -5.58
C LEU A 189 -3.50 -9.81 -4.38
N ILE A 190 -2.74 -9.24 -3.46
CA ILE A 190 -3.25 -8.43 -2.35
C ILE A 190 -3.05 -6.95 -2.71
N TYR A 191 -4.12 -6.20 -2.69
CA TYR A 191 -4.16 -4.75 -2.84
C TYR A 191 -4.31 -4.12 -1.47
N TYR A 192 -3.34 -3.36 -1.06
CA TYR A 192 -3.28 -2.74 0.25
C TYR A 192 -3.40 -1.24 0.15
N ALA A 193 -4.50 -0.69 0.65
CA ALA A 193 -4.69 0.75 0.73
C ALA A 193 -3.80 1.33 1.84
N ASN A 194 -3.07 2.37 1.51
CA ASN A 194 -2.15 3.03 2.42
C ASN A 194 -2.31 4.54 2.32
N TRP A 195 -2.47 5.16 3.45
CA TRP A 195 -2.40 6.61 3.58
C TRP A 195 -1.23 6.99 4.49
N SER A 196 -0.40 7.92 4.09
CA SER A 196 0.72 8.40 4.89
C SER A 196 0.54 9.86 5.23
N TRP A 197 0.53 10.16 6.53
CA TRP A 197 0.54 11.53 7.00
C TRP A 197 1.90 12.19 6.70
N VAL A 198 1.91 13.31 6.01
CA VAL A 198 3.12 14.13 5.90
C VAL A 198 3.14 15.05 7.12
N SER A 199 4.10 14.83 8.03
CA SER A 199 4.32 15.72 9.17
C SER A 199 4.59 17.14 8.65
N GLN A 200 3.92 18.14 9.24
CA GLN A 200 4.07 19.57 8.97
C GLN A 200 3.16 20.19 7.88
N GLY A 201 1.89 19.85 7.86
CA GLY A 201 0.87 20.65 7.13
C GLY A 201 0.77 20.37 5.64
N GLY A 202 1.35 19.27 5.18
CA GLY A 202 1.11 18.73 3.84
C GLY A 202 -0.12 17.81 3.80
N THR A 203 -0.67 17.59 2.62
CA THR A 203 -1.65 16.54 2.35
C THR A 203 -0.98 15.17 2.46
N GLY A 204 -1.68 14.18 3.01
CA GLY A 204 -1.16 12.81 3.11
C GLY A 204 -1.08 12.15 1.73
N THR A 205 -0.16 11.22 1.54
CA THR A 205 -0.05 10.48 0.27
C THR A 205 -0.93 9.25 0.29
N ASN A 206 -1.80 9.11 -0.70
CA ASN A 206 -2.61 7.93 -0.93
C ASN A 206 -1.92 6.97 -1.90
N ALA A 207 -1.78 5.71 -1.52
CA ALA A 207 -1.21 4.69 -2.36
C ALA A 207 -1.93 3.35 -2.22
N LEU A 208 -1.96 2.57 -3.30
CA LEU A 208 -2.25 1.15 -3.27
C LEU A 208 -0.93 0.39 -3.46
N PHE A 209 -0.55 -0.40 -2.49
CA PHE A 209 0.56 -1.32 -2.62
C PHE A 209 0.05 -2.69 -3.02
N ILE A 210 0.64 -3.28 -4.04
CA ILE A 210 0.21 -4.57 -4.59
C ILE A 210 1.27 -5.62 -4.26
N TYR A 211 0.84 -6.73 -3.67
CA TYR A 211 1.67 -7.83 -3.21
C TYR A 211 1.18 -9.17 -3.72
N ASP A 212 2.08 -10.16 -3.82
CA ASP A 212 1.67 -11.55 -3.90
C ASP A 212 1.43 -12.15 -2.49
N LEU A 213 0.98 -13.40 -2.45
CA LEU A 213 0.74 -14.10 -1.20
C LEU A 213 2.01 -14.54 -0.46
N ASP A 214 3.17 -14.40 -1.08
CA ASP A 214 4.48 -14.61 -0.46
C ASP A 214 4.99 -13.33 0.21
N GLY A 215 4.26 -12.22 0.05
CA GLY A 215 4.58 -10.90 0.60
C GLY A 215 5.57 -10.09 -0.24
N ASN A 216 5.85 -10.52 -1.48
CA ASN A 216 6.67 -9.73 -2.38
C ASN A 216 5.84 -8.58 -2.96
N LYS A 217 6.37 -7.37 -2.89
CA LYS A 217 5.75 -6.20 -3.49
C LYS A 217 5.93 -6.22 -5.00
N TYR A 218 4.85 -6.00 -5.73
CA TYR A 218 4.84 -5.90 -7.19
C TYR A 218 4.99 -4.47 -7.66
N THR A 219 4.12 -3.57 -7.18
CA THR A 219 4.07 -2.18 -7.61
C THR A 219 3.36 -1.31 -6.58
N SER A 220 3.41 -0.01 -6.81
CA SER A 220 2.61 0.99 -6.13
C SER A 220 1.79 1.77 -7.15
N ILE A 221 0.56 2.09 -6.78
CA ILE A 221 -0.33 2.96 -7.54
C ILE A 221 -0.69 4.11 -6.63
N TYR A 222 -0.44 5.34 -7.08
CA TYR A 222 -0.76 6.54 -6.32
C TYR A 222 -2.09 7.11 -6.77
N THR A 223 -2.83 7.71 -5.85
CA THR A 223 -4.08 8.44 -6.17
C THR A 223 -3.94 9.89 -5.74
N ASP A 224 -4.86 10.72 -6.23
CA ASP A 224 -4.89 12.13 -5.87
C ASP A 224 -5.04 12.31 -4.36
N GLU A 225 -4.04 12.95 -3.76
CA GLU A 225 -3.99 13.24 -2.33
C GLU A 225 -5.01 14.31 -1.89
N SER A 226 -5.49 15.14 -2.81
CA SER A 226 -6.47 16.20 -2.51
C SER A 226 -7.87 15.68 -2.17
N ILE A 227 -8.17 14.43 -2.54
CA ILE A 227 -9.49 13.81 -2.31
C ILE A 227 -9.75 13.59 -0.81
N GLY A 228 -8.74 13.17 -0.06
CA GLY A 228 -8.87 12.77 1.33
C GLY A 228 -8.03 11.54 1.64
N GLU A 229 -8.27 10.93 2.79
CA GLU A 229 -7.63 9.69 3.22
C GLU A 229 -8.28 8.48 2.56
N ILE A 230 -7.47 7.66 1.87
CA ILE A 230 -7.94 6.37 1.34
C ILE A 230 -8.10 5.37 2.47
N GLU A 231 -9.26 4.70 2.56
CA GLU A 231 -9.58 3.76 3.63
C GLU A 231 -9.54 2.29 3.18
N GLY A 232 -9.63 2.04 1.88
CA GLY A 232 -9.62 0.68 1.38
C GLY A 232 -9.72 0.59 -0.12
N VAL A 233 -9.71 -0.65 -0.60
CA VAL A 233 -9.96 -1.03 -1.98
C VAL A 233 -10.75 -2.33 -1.99
N ASP A 234 -11.71 -2.47 -2.91
CA ASP A 234 -12.37 -3.73 -3.21
C ASP A 234 -12.74 -3.78 -4.70
N PHE A 235 -13.33 -4.88 -5.15
CA PHE A 235 -13.53 -5.13 -6.58
C PHE A 235 -14.97 -5.51 -6.92
N TYR A 236 -15.48 -4.95 -8.01
CA TYR A 236 -16.78 -5.28 -8.57
C TYR A 236 -16.72 -5.21 -10.09
N ASN A 237 -17.22 -6.26 -10.78
CA ASN A 237 -17.27 -6.32 -12.24
C ASN A 237 -15.93 -5.97 -12.92
N ASN A 238 -14.81 -6.51 -12.43
CA ASN A 238 -13.44 -6.25 -12.92
C ASN A 238 -13.02 -4.77 -12.83
N LYS A 239 -13.60 -4.01 -11.91
CA LYS A 239 -13.18 -2.64 -11.58
C LYS A 239 -12.83 -2.54 -10.11
N MET A 240 -11.96 -1.61 -9.77
CA MET A 240 -11.65 -1.25 -8.38
C MET A 240 -12.73 -0.31 -7.86
N ILE A 241 -13.10 -0.51 -6.59
CA ILE A 241 -13.86 0.45 -5.79
C ILE A 241 -12.91 0.99 -4.73
N LEU A 242 -12.72 2.30 -4.70
CA LEU A 242 -11.83 3.00 -3.78
C LEU A 242 -12.66 3.90 -2.88
N GLY A 243 -12.50 3.75 -1.56
CA GLY A 243 -13.23 4.51 -0.55
C GLY A 243 -12.35 5.54 0.15
N PHE A 244 -12.84 6.74 0.32
CA PHE A 244 -12.11 7.87 0.91
C PHE A 244 -12.89 8.59 2.00
N ASN A 245 -12.19 9.00 3.04
CA ASN A 245 -12.59 10.05 3.96
C ASN A 245 -12.19 11.41 3.39
N GLY A 246 -13.07 12.08 2.67
CA GLY A 246 -12.78 13.36 2.04
C GLY A 246 -12.46 14.47 3.05
N TYR A 247 -11.55 15.37 2.69
CA TYR A 247 -11.25 16.58 3.47
C TYR A 247 -12.42 17.58 3.50
N ASP A 248 -13.33 17.49 2.52
CA ASP A 248 -14.58 18.24 2.45
C ASP A 248 -15.69 17.69 3.37
N LYS A 249 -15.36 16.84 4.32
CA LYS A 249 -16.28 16.16 5.23
C LYS A 249 -17.31 15.25 4.55
N LYS A 250 -16.94 14.68 3.41
CA LYS A 250 -17.73 13.69 2.69
C LYS A 250 -17.01 12.36 2.64
N ILE A 251 -17.79 11.30 2.60
CA ILE A 251 -17.31 9.97 2.26
C ILE A 251 -17.59 9.77 0.78
N LYS A 252 -16.56 9.29 0.05
CA LYS A 252 -16.60 9.17 -1.40
C LYS A 252 -16.14 7.80 -1.83
N PHE A 253 -16.87 7.20 -2.77
CA PHE A 253 -16.43 5.98 -3.43
C PHE A 253 -16.26 6.22 -4.92
N TYR A 254 -15.14 5.79 -5.44
CA TYR A 254 -14.78 5.89 -6.85
C TYR A 254 -14.73 4.50 -7.46
N VAL A 255 -15.14 4.40 -8.73
CA VAL A 255 -14.95 3.20 -9.53
C VAL A 255 -13.91 3.48 -10.59
N SER A 256 -12.89 2.64 -10.66
CA SER A 256 -11.79 2.78 -11.60
C SER A 256 -11.45 1.46 -12.28
N ASP A 257 -10.84 1.54 -13.45
CA ASP A 257 -10.24 0.39 -14.09
C ASP A 257 -9.04 -0.09 -13.28
N ILE A 258 -8.79 -1.40 -13.31
CA ILE A 258 -7.63 -2.00 -12.65
C ILE A 258 -6.42 -1.73 -13.56
N PRO A 259 -5.41 -0.99 -13.10
CA PRO A 259 -4.19 -0.82 -13.88
C PRO A 259 -3.54 -2.18 -14.18
N SER A 260 -2.89 -2.28 -15.34
CA SER A 260 -2.13 -3.48 -15.66
C SER A 260 -0.99 -3.65 -14.65
N VAL A 261 -1.03 -4.73 -13.89
CA VAL A 261 0.01 -5.09 -12.94
C VAL A 261 0.89 -6.14 -13.62
N GLU A 262 2.00 -5.72 -14.19
CA GLU A 262 3.00 -6.65 -14.69
C GLU A 262 3.81 -7.22 -13.54
N LYS A 263 3.96 -8.55 -13.52
CA LYS A 263 4.77 -9.23 -12.53
C LYS A 263 6.24 -8.88 -12.76
N GLU A 264 6.85 -8.11 -11.89
CA GLU A 264 8.30 -7.80 -11.91
C GLU A 264 9.20 -9.03 -11.66
N THR A 265 8.75 -10.22 -12.00
CA THR A 265 9.41 -11.50 -11.70
C THR A 265 10.81 -11.63 -12.31
N LYS A 266 11.21 -10.82 -13.28
CA LYS A 266 12.58 -10.81 -13.80
C LYS A 266 13.52 -9.82 -13.10
N ASN A 267 12.99 -8.80 -12.44
CA ASN A 267 13.83 -7.72 -11.93
C ASN A 267 14.32 -7.95 -10.49
N GLN A 268 13.64 -8.72 -9.65
CA GLN A 268 14.09 -8.92 -8.27
C GLN A 268 15.37 -9.77 -8.16
N GLU A 269 15.55 -10.80 -8.99
CA GLU A 269 16.84 -11.51 -9.06
C GLU A 269 17.93 -10.64 -9.70
N ILE A 270 17.58 -9.86 -10.70
CA ILE A 270 18.46 -8.89 -11.35
C ILE A 270 18.80 -7.78 -10.36
N ILE A 271 17.81 -7.20 -9.67
CA ILE A 271 18.00 -6.13 -8.67
C ILE A 271 18.82 -6.65 -7.47
N LYS A 272 18.58 -7.88 -6.97
CA LYS A 272 19.45 -8.48 -5.93
C LYS A 272 20.87 -8.70 -6.44
N LYS A 273 21.03 -9.19 -7.67
CA LYS A 273 22.36 -9.34 -8.31
C LYS A 273 22.99 -7.98 -8.62
N GLU A 274 22.20 -7.03 -9.13
CA GLU A 274 22.68 -5.67 -9.41
C GLU A 274 22.96 -4.88 -8.14
N ALA A 275 22.14 -4.98 -7.08
CA ALA A 275 22.45 -4.35 -5.79
C ALA A 275 23.74 -4.88 -5.15
N VAL A 276 24.03 -6.18 -5.31
CA VAL A 276 25.32 -6.76 -4.90
C VAL A 276 26.45 -6.28 -5.80
N ILE A 277 26.22 -6.20 -7.11
CA ILE A 277 27.19 -5.70 -8.10
C ILE A 277 27.42 -4.20 -7.92
N VAL A 278 26.37 -3.39 -7.69
CA VAL A 278 26.47 -1.96 -7.44
C VAL A 278 27.18 -1.68 -6.12
N LYS A 279 26.93 -2.46 -5.07
CA LYS A 279 27.65 -2.34 -3.80
C LYS A 279 29.14 -2.68 -3.96
N LYS A 280 29.48 -3.69 -4.76
CA LYS A 280 30.86 -4.05 -5.09
C LYS A 280 31.49 -3.00 -6.02
N LYS A 281 30.77 -2.53 -7.01
CA LYS A 281 31.22 -1.51 -7.99
C LYS A 281 31.42 -0.13 -7.34
N ASN A 282 30.57 0.24 -6.38
CA ASN A 282 30.78 1.47 -5.62
C ASN A 282 32.05 1.42 -4.79
N TYR A 283 32.39 0.28 -4.19
CA TYR A 283 33.68 0.10 -3.50
C TYR A 283 34.87 0.26 -4.44
N GLU A 284 34.80 -0.33 -5.63
CA GLU A 284 35.85 -0.19 -6.67
C GLU A 284 35.95 1.25 -7.17
N VAL A 285 34.83 1.96 -7.35
CA VAL A 285 34.81 3.38 -7.75
C VAL A 285 35.44 4.27 -6.67
N TYR A 286 35.13 4.05 -5.39
CA TYR A 286 35.78 4.80 -4.30
C TYR A 286 37.28 4.54 -4.21
N ILE A 287 37.74 3.33 -4.47
CA ILE A 287 39.17 2.99 -4.55
C ILE A 287 39.82 3.71 -5.72
N ILE A 288 39.19 3.70 -6.91
CA ILE A 288 39.71 4.39 -8.10
C ILE A 288 39.77 5.91 -7.89
N ILE A 289 38.72 6.53 -7.31
CA ILE A 289 38.71 7.95 -6.98
C ILE A 289 39.85 8.27 -5.98
N GLY A 290 40.02 7.42 -4.98
CA GLY A 290 41.12 7.57 -4.01
C GLY A 290 42.51 7.53 -4.69
N ILE A 291 42.75 6.56 -5.56
CA ILE A 291 44.02 6.43 -6.31
C ILE A 291 44.26 7.64 -7.22
N VAL A 292 43.23 8.06 -7.98
CA VAL A 292 43.33 9.24 -8.87
C VAL A 292 43.60 10.51 -8.06
N SER A 293 42.99 10.70 -6.92
CA SER A 293 43.23 11.85 -6.04
C SER A 293 44.67 11.86 -5.52
N ILE A 294 45.20 10.70 -5.13
CA ILE A 294 46.60 10.59 -4.68
C ILE A 294 47.56 10.93 -5.83
N LEU A 295 47.33 10.41 -7.03
CA LEU A 295 48.14 10.69 -8.22
C LEU A 295 48.17 12.21 -8.57
N VAL A 296 47.00 12.86 -8.51
CA VAL A 296 46.90 14.33 -8.73
C VAL A 296 47.70 15.10 -7.68
N ILE A 297 47.67 14.72 -6.41
CA ILE A 297 48.46 15.36 -5.36
C ILE A 297 49.96 15.17 -5.60
N ILE A 298 50.39 13.95 -6.01
CA ILE A 298 51.79 13.66 -6.32
C ILE A 298 52.28 14.56 -7.49
N ILE A 299 51.49 14.65 -8.56
CA ILE A 299 51.81 15.46 -9.73
C ILE A 299 51.95 16.96 -9.32
N LEU A 300 51.00 17.45 -8.51
CA LEU A 300 51.04 18.83 -7.99
C LEU A 300 52.31 19.09 -7.16
N VAL A 301 52.70 18.15 -6.31
CA VAL A 301 53.92 18.24 -5.51
C VAL A 301 55.17 18.26 -6.39
N ILE A 302 55.22 17.44 -7.44
CA ILE A 302 56.34 17.43 -8.40
C ILE A 302 56.43 18.76 -9.17
N ILE A 303 55.29 19.29 -9.63
CA ILE A 303 55.25 20.58 -10.33
C ILE A 303 55.74 21.73 -9.40
N LEU A 304 55.26 21.75 -8.16
CA LEU A 304 55.67 22.75 -7.19
C LEU A 304 57.16 22.67 -6.83
N ARG A 305 57.70 21.45 -6.72
CA ARG A 305 59.15 21.25 -6.50
C ARG A 305 59.97 21.69 -7.71
N HIS A 306 59.49 21.45 -8.94
CA HIS A 306 60.16 21.88 -10.15
C HIS A 306 60.18 23.39 -10.28
N LYS A 307 59.08 24.07 -10.00
CA LYS A 307 59.00 25.54 -9.98
C LYS A 307 59.98 26.17 -8.96
N LYS A 308 60.15 25.57 -7.78
CA LYS A 308 61.13 26.07 -6.76
C LYS A 308 62.57 25.91 -7.20
N LYS A 309 62.93 24.97 -8.11
CA LYS A 309 64.31 24.81 -8.65
C LYS A 309 64.61 25.77 -9.78
N VAL A 310 63.60 26.33 -10.47
CA VAL A 310 63.79 27.26 -11.59
C VAL A 310 63.88 28.70 -11.11
N ILE A 311 63.48 28.98 -9.87
CA ILE A 311 63.50 30.32 -9.27
C ILE A 311 64.78 30.55 -8.41
N LYS A 312 65.63 29.56 -8.26
CA LYS A 312 66.98 29.68 -7.70
C LYS A 312 68.03 29.69 -8.82
#